data_4b8338d6e1118d04cfbc639dfe124687
#
_entry.id   4b8338d6e1118d04cfbc639dfe124687
#
_cell.length_a   1.000
_cell.length_b   1.000
_cell.length_c   1.000
_cell.angle_alpha   90.00
_cell.angle_beta   90.00
_cell.angle_gamma   90.00
#
_symmetry.space_group_name_H-M   'P 1'
#
loop_
_entity.id
_entity.type
_entity.pdbx_description
1 polymer ?
#
loop_
_entity_poly.entity_id
_entity_poly.type
_entity_poly.pdbx_seq_one_letter_code
_entity_poly.pdbx_strand_id
1 'polypeptide(L)'
;MNKIAVIIPVLNEESSIGKVLDDIPKKVNEIIVVDNGSKDNSAIISNNRNATVLYEKRKGYGYACLKGISYLKNKPPDIVVFLDGDYSDFPEELSKIIAPIEKGKVDFSLGARVKSLREPGSLTAQQIFGNALACVLMRLIYKSRFSDLGPFRAILWETLQSLEMQDKTYGWTVEMQLKILKRKITYTEIPIHYRKRIGISKVSGTLKGTIMAGYKILGWIGSFYFSGWK
;
A
#
# COMPACT_ATOMS: atom_id res chain seq x y z
N MET A 1 -21.17 11.33 5.22
CA MET A 1 -19.72 11.17 5.48
C MET A 1 -19.34 9.78 5.04
N ASN A 2 -18.26 9.63 4.25
CA ASN A 2 -17.80 8.32 3.80
C ASN A 2 -17.25 7.51 4.98
N LYS A 3 -17.56 6.22 5.02
CA LYS A 3 -16.93 5.27 5.96
C LYS A 3 -15.55 4.91 5.43
N ILE A 4 -14.52 5.14 6.24
CA ILE A 4 -13.12 4.93 5.86
C ILE A 4 -12.55 3.82 6.71
N ALA A 5 -11.95 2.80 6.07
CA ALA A 5 -11.18 1.78 6.75
C ALA A 5 -9.71 1.84 6.32
N VAL A 6 -8.80 1.63 7.27
CA VAL A 6 -7.35 1.55 7.00
C VAL A 6 -6.88 0.12 7.23
N ILE A 7 -6.16 -0.46 6.26
CA ILE A 7 -5.51 -1.77 6.37
C ILE A 7 -4.01 -1.55 6.49
N ILE A 8 -3.43 -2.08 7.57
CA ILE A 8 -2.00 -1.95 7.89
C ILE A 8 -1.39 -3.35 8.01
N PRO A 9 -0.68 -3.86 6.99
CA PRO A 9 0.12 -5.06 7.11
C PRO A 9 1.29 -4.85 8.07
N VAL A 10 1.48 -5.76 9.02
CA VAL A 10 2.51 -5.66 10.06
C VAL A 10 3.31 -6.95 10.17
N LEU A 11 4.64 -6.81 10.27
CA LEU A 11 5.55 -7.90 10.59
C LEU A 11 6.75 -7.37 11.38
N ASN A 12 6.77 -7.57 12.70
CA ASN A 12 7.79 -7.09 13.63
C ASN A 12 8.00 -5.56 13.51
N GLU A 13 6.97 -4.80 13.86
CA GLU A 13 6.96 -3.34 13.83
C GLU A 13 6.60 -2.73 15.20
N GLU A 14 6.97 -3.40 16.32
CA GLU A 14 6.65 -2.94 17.69
C GLU A 14 7.14 -1.51 17.99
N SER A 15 8.28 -1.12 17.38
CA SER A 15 8.88 0.21 17.60
C SER A 15 8.18 1.33 16.81
N SER A 16 7.34 1.00 15.83
CA SER A 16 6.76 1.95 14.87
C SER A 16 5.24 1.95 14.88
N ILE A 17 4.61 0.77 14.98
CA ILE A 17 3.16 0.64 14.79
C ILE A 17 2.34 1.53 15.74
N GLY A 18 2.79 1.71 16.99
CA GLY A 18 2.12 2.59 17.93
C GLY A 18 2.02 4.03 17.43
N LYS A 19 3.11 4.56 16.88
CA LYS A 19 3.17 5.91 16.31
C LYS A 19 2.28 6.04 15.07
N VAL A 20 2.28 5.02 14.19
CA VAL A 20 1.39 4.99 13.03
C VAL A 20 -0.06 5.12 13.45
N LEU A 21 -0.49 4.34 14.46
CA LEU A 21 -1.86 4.32 14.94
C LEU A 21 -2.25 5.64 15.62
N ASP A 22 -1.34 6.23 16.39
CA ASP A 22 -1.56 7.48 17.13
C ASP A 22 -1.74 8.67 16.17
N ASP A 23 -1.07 8.65 14.98
CA ASP A 23 -1.12 9.73 13.98
C ASP A 23 -2.26 9.57 12.93
N ILE A 24 -3.00 8.44 12.94
CA ILE A 24 -4.15 8.26 12.03
C ILE A 24 -5.26 9.24 12.40
N PRO A 25 -5.79 10.01 11.42
CA PRO A 25 -6.86 10.98 11.69
C PRO A 25 -8.12 10.35 12.27
N LYS A 26 -8.75 11.01 13.26
CA LYS A 26 -9.98 10.55 13.93
C LYS A 26 -11.19 10.32 13.02
N LYS A 27 -11.15 10.81 11.78
CA LYS A 27 -12.20 10.58 10.78
C LYS A 27 -12.21 9.16 10.23
N VAL A 28 -11.18 8.36 10.47
CA VAL A 28 -11.12 6.94 10.12
C VAL A 28 -12.07 6.17 11.03
N ASN A 29 -12.96 5.36 10.43
CA ASN A 29 -13.99 4.62 11.15
C ASN A 29 -13.48 3.27 11.66
N GLU A 30 -12.53 2.66 10.97
CA GLU A 30 -11.98 1.35 11.33
C GLU A 30 -10.51 1.24 10.95
N ILE A 31 -9.70 0.78 11.88
CA ILE A 31 -8.28 0.51 11.67
C ILE A 31 -8.06 -0.99 11.84
N ILE A 32 -7.55 -1.62 10.79
CA ILE A 32 -7.31 -3.05 10.72
C ILE A 32 -5.80 -3.27 10.61
N VAL A 33 -5.21 -3.78 11.67
CA VAL A 33 -3.82 -4.25 11.66
C VAL A 33 -3.81 -5.74 11.35
N VAL A 34 -3.11 -6.12 10.28
CA VAL A 34 -2.97 -7.52 9.92
C VAL A 34 -1.56 -7.99 10.27
N ASP A 35 -1.46 -8.71 11.37
CA ASP A 35 -0.20 -9.31 11.82
C ASP A 35 0.14 -10.53 10.96
N ASN A 36 1.22 -10.43 10.21
CA ASN A 36 1.71 -11.45 9.29
C ASN A 36 2.76 -12.37 9.94
N GLY A 37 2.57 -12.69 11.21
CA GLY A 37 3.39 -13.60 11.99
C GLY A 37 4.56 -12.92 12.69
N SER A 38 4.30 -11.80 13.36
CA SER A 38 5.26 -11.10 14.22
C SER A 38 5.68 -11.98 15.41
N LYS A 39 6.91 -11.75 15.88
CA LYS A 39 7.48 -12.40 17.06
C LYS A 39 7.69 -11.41 18.22
N ASP A 40 7.35 -10.14 17.98
CA ASP A 40 7.46 -9.02 18.90
C ASP A 40 6.07 -8.59 19.42
N ASN A 41 5.99 -7.46 20.09
CA ASN A 41 4.76 -6.95 20.68
C ASN A 41 3.86 -6.17 19.70
N SER A 42 4.09 -6.25 18.38
CA SER A 42 3.33 -5.47 17.38
C SER A 42 1.81 -5.62 17.54
N ALA A 43 1.33 -6.86 17.68
CA ALA A 43 -0.09 -7.16 17.84
C ALA A 43 -0.67 -6.60 19.15
N ILE A 44 0.07 -6.72 20.26
CA ILE A 44 -0.34 -6.23 21.58
C ILE A 44 -0.44 -4.69 21.55
N ILE A 45 0.57 -4.02 20.99
CA ILE A 45 0.61 -2.55 20.87
C ILE A 45 -0.56 -2.05 20.02
N SER A 46 -0.90 -2.76 18.95
CA SER A 46 -2.01 -2.41 18.07
C SER A 46 -3.36 -2.57 18.76
N ASN A 47 -3.56 -3.67 19.49
CA ASN A 47 -4.78 -3.92 20.24
C ASN A 47 -5.02 -2.88 21.33
N ASN A 48 -3.97 -2.48 22.05
CA ASN A 48 -4.04 -1.45 23.09
C ASN A 48 -4.39 -0.05 22.54
N ARG A 49 -4.36 0.15 21.20
CA ARG A 49 -4.78 1.37 20.50
C ARG A 49 -6.10 1.22 19.76
N ASN A 50 -6.92 0.26 20.19
CA ASN A 50 -8.25 -0.02 19.62
C ASN A 50 -8.25 -0.35 18.13
N ALA A 51 -7.14 -0.84 17.58
CA ALA A 51 -7.12 -1.40 16.24
C ALA A 51 -7.70 -2.82 16.24
N THR A 52 -8.46 -3.16 15.21
CA THR A 52 -8.87 -4.55 14.97
C THR A 52 -7.65 -5.34 14.50
N VAL A 53 -7.17 -6.28 15.32
CA VAL A 53 -5.99 -7.10 14.98
C VAL A 53 -6.41 -8.42 14.37
N LEU A 54 -5.95 -8.69 13.15
CA LEU A 54 -6.15 -9.94 12.44
C LEU A 54 -4.82 -10.67 12.29
N TYR A 55 -4.86 -12.01 12.33
CA TYR A 55 -3.67 -12.85 12.15
C TYR A 55 -3.69 -13.54 10.79
N GLU A 56 -2.62 -13.38 10.01
CA GLU A 56 -2.41 -14.09 8.76
C GLU A 56 -1.14 -14.94 8.83
N LYS A 57 -1.29 -16.26 8.86
CA LYS A 57 -0.18 -17.22 9.03
C LYS A 57 0.70 -17.33 7.79
N ARG A 58 0.14 -17.13 6.60
CA ARG A 58 0.88 -17.20 5.33
C ARG A 58 1.70 -15.94 5.14
N LYS A 59 3.01 -16.08 5.07
CA LYS A 59 3.93 -14.94 4.92
C LYS A 59 3.78 -14.27 3.57
N GLY A 60 3.60 -12.95 3.57
CA GLY A 60 3.55 -12.11 2.38
C GLY A 60 2.66 -10.90 2.55
N TYR A 61 3.13 -9.77 2.07
CA TYR A 61 2.44 -8.48 2.14
C TYR A 61 1.02 -8.58 1.53
N GLY A 62 0.91 -9.18 0.35
CA GLY A 62 -0.37 -9.36 -0.31
C GLY A 62 -1.34 -10.27 0.46
N TYR A 63 -0.84 -11.31 1.15
CA TYR A 63 -1.69 -12.13 2.02
C TYR A 63 -2.29 -11.32 3.16
N ALA A 64 -1.51 -10.44 3.78
CA ALA A 64 -2.00 -9.57 4.84
C ALA A 64 -3.05 -8.57 4.30
N CYS A 65 -2.80 -7.94 3.16
CA CYS A 65 -3.78 -7.07 2.50
C CYS A 65 -5.09 -7.81 2.17
N LEU A 66 -4.99 -9.01 1.57
CA LEU A 66 -6.16 -9.85 1.24
C LEU A 66 -6.95 -10.27 2.48
N LYS A 67 -6.27 -10.54 3.60
CA LYS A 67 -6.92 -10.85 4.88
C LYS A 67 -7.74 -9.65 5.39
N GLY A 68 -7.18 -8.45 5.34
CA GLY A 68 -7.90 -7.21 5.71
C GLY A 68 -9.10 -6.95 4.80
N ILE A 69 -8.94 -7.10 3.48
CA ILE A 69 -10.05 -6.98 2.51
C ILE A 69 -11.14 -8.00 2.79
N SER A 70 -10.76 -9.26 3.07
CA SER A 70 -11.73 -10.33 3.38
C SER A 70 -12.57 -10.03 4.65
N TYR A 71 -11.93 -9.44 5.65
CA TYR A 71 -12.62 -9.00 6.88
C TYR A 71 -13.66 -7.91 6.58
N LEU A 72 -13.29 -6.92 5.78
CA LEU A 72 -14.17 -5.79 5.42
C LEU A 72 -15.40 -6.19 4.59
N LYS A 73 -15.42 -7.38 3.97
CA LYS A 73 -16.61 -7.87 3.23
C LYS A 73 -17.84 -7.99 4.12
N ASN A 74 -17.68 -8.22 5.41
CA ASN A 74 -18.80 -8.34 6.35
C ASN A 74 -19.38 -6.98 6.78
N LYS A 75 -18.57 -5.92 6.68
CA LYS A 75 -18.95 -4.53 7.00
C LYS A 75 -18.20 -3.59 6.06
N PRO A 76 -18.65 -3.50 4.81
CA PRO A 76 -17.93 -2.74 3.80
C PRO A 76 -17.88 -1.25 4.13
N PRO A 77 -16.69 -0.61 3.99
CA PRO A 77 -16.54 0.83 4.01
C PRO A 77 -16.87 1.42 2.64
N ASP A 78 -16.85 2.74 2.52
CA ASP A 78 -16.88 3.42 1.22
C ASP A 78 -15.47 3.52 0.61
N ILE A 79 -14.45 3.79 1.46
CA ILE A 79 -13.06 3.97 1.07
C ILE A 79 -12.16 3.06 1.89
N VAL A 80 -11.24 2.37 1.22
CA VAL A 80 -10.16 1.60 1.84
C VAL A 80 -8.84 2.33 1.63
N VAL A 81 -8.06 2.46 2.70
CA VAL A 81 -6.70 2.98 2.68
C VAL A 81 -5.73 1.88 3.05
N PHE A 82 -4.64 1.75 2.29
CA PHE A 82 -3.50 0.91 2.65
C PHE A 82 -2.37 1.81 3.15
N LEU A 83 -1.75 1.43 4.25
CA LEU A 83 -0.68 2.16 4.92
C LEU A 83 0.30 1.16 5.52
N ASP A 84 1.61 1.44 5.43
CA ASP A 84 2.63 0.59 6.05
C ASP A 84 2.77 0.86 7.55
N GLY A 85 3.13 -0.19 8.32
CA GLY A 85 3.29 -0.12 9.77
C GLY A 85 4.65 0.40 10.25
N ASP A 86 5.57 0.77 9.35
CA ASP A 86 6.97 1.09 9.66
C ASP A 86 7.25 2.57 9.94
N TYR A 87 6.19 3.40 9.94
CA TYR A 87 6.24 4.84 10.18
C TYR A 87 7.02 5.63 9.14
N SER A 88 7.21 5.10 7.94
CA SER A 88 7.86 5.84 6.85
C SER A 88 6.92 6.82 6.12
N ASP A 89 5.64 6.47 6.03
CA ASP A 89 4.59 7.39 5.60
C ASP A 89 4.15 8.31 6.75
N PHE A 90 3.49 9.41 6.43
CA PHE A 90 2.88 10.34 7.37
C PHE A 90 1.36 10.07 7.43
N PRO A 91 0.86 9.30 8.45
CA PRO A 91 -0.56 8.92 8.52
C PRO A 91 -1.52 10.11 8.54
N GLU A 92 -1.09 11.24 9.11
CA GLU A 92 -1.84 12.50 9.13
C GLU A 92 -2.14 13.06 7.73
N GLU A 93 -1.37 12.67 6.71
CA GLU A 93 -1.62 13.04 5.31
C GLU A 93 -2.72 12.20 4.64
N LEU A 94 -3.28 11.20 5.33
CA LEU A 94 -4.40 10.39 4.86
C LEU A 94 -5.54 11.26 4.30
N SER A 95 -5.84 12.36 4.98
CA SER A 95 -6.90 13.28 4.54
C SER A 95 -6.62 13.89 3.17
N LYS A 96 -5.36 14.13 2.80
CA LYS A 96 -4.99 14.63 1.47
C LYS A 96 -5.19 13.55 0.40
N ILE A 97 -4.85 12.29 0.73
CA ILE A 97 -4.96 11.17 -0.21
C ILE A 97 -6.41 10.82 -0.52
N ILE A 98 -7.29 10.81 0.48
CA ILE A 98 -8.71 10.49 0.24
C ILE A 98 -9.51 11.64 -0.36
N ALA A 99 -9.07 12.90 -0.21
CA ALA A 99 -9.84 14.07 -0.65
C ALA A 99 -10.28 14.04 -2.13
N PRO A 100 -9.50 13.57 -3.11
CA PRO A 100 -9.96 13.44 -4.49
C PRO A 100 -11.08 12.42 -4.66
N ILE A 101 -11.07 11.34 -3.88
CA ILE A 101 -12.10 10.29 -3.89
C ILE A 101 -13.38 10.83 -3.23
N GLU A 102 -13.26 11.47 -2.07
CA GLU A 102 -14.41 12.09 -1.37
C GLU A 102 -15.13 13.14 -2.22
N LYS A 103 -14.39 13.80 -3.12
CA LYS A 103 -14.93 14.78 -4.08
C LYS A 103 -15.47 14.15 -5.37
N GLY A 104 -15.48 12.83 -5.48
CA GLY A 104 -15.94 12.11 -6.68
C GLY A 104 -15.11 12.36 -7.94
N LYS A 105 -13.85 12.80 -7.79
CA LYS A 105 -12.99 13.09 -8.95
C LYS A 105 -12.29 11.85 -9.50
N VAL A 106 -11.96 10.91 -8.63
CA VAL A 106 -11.24 9.69 -8.97
C VAL A 106 -11.69 8.54 -8.05
N ASP A 107 -11.47 7.30 -8.49
CA ASP A 107 -11.76 6.11 -7.72
C ASP A 107 -10.53 5.59 -6.96
N PHE A 108 -9.33 6.01 -7.39
CA PHE A 108 -8.06 5.63 -6.77
C PHE A 108 -7.14 6.83 -6.61
N SER A 109 -6.47 6.93 -5.47
CA SER A 109 -5.50 7.96 -5.16
C SER A 109 -4.25 7.35 -4.53
N LEU A 110 -3.07 7.73 -5.02
CA LEU A 110 -1.77 7.26 -4.56
C LEU A 110 -0.98 8.39 -3.94
N GLY A 111 -0.41 8.16 -2.76
CA GLY A 111 0.61 9.01 -2.17
C GLY A 111 1.94 8.82 -2.90
N ALA A 112 2.38 9.82 -3.65
CA ALA A 112 3.64 9.78 -4.39
C ALA A 112 4.78 10.36 -3.55
N ARG A 113 5.83 9.55 -3.31
CA ARG A 113 7.02 9.89 -2.52
C ARG A 113 8.00 10.73 -3.35
N VAL A 114 7.60 11.96 -3.66
CA VAL A 114 8.39 12.86 -4.50
C VAL A 114 9.70 13.29 -3.84
N LYS A 115 10.74 13.49 -4.63
CA LYS A 115 12.10 13.82 -4.12
C LYS A 115 12.12 15.03 -3.21
N SER A 116 11.33 16.06 -3.49
CA SER A 116 11.27 17.32 -2.73
C SER A 116 10.67 17.19 -1.32
N LEU A 117 9.84 16.16 -1.07
CA LEU A 117 9.16 15.92 0.20
C LEU A 117 9.70 14.68 0.94
N ARG A 118 10.73 14.04 0.39
CA ARG A 118 11.32 12.82 0.91
C ARG A 118 12.59 13.12 1.70
N GLU A 119 12.68 12.60 2.91
CA GLU A 119 13.91 12.68 3.70
C GLU A 119 15.09 12.03 2.96
N PRO A 120 16.27 12.64 2.97
CA PRO A 120 17.48 12.04 2.40
C PRO A 120 17.76 10.65 3.02
N GLY A 121 17.94 9.63 2.17
CA GLY A 121 18.19 8.25 2.61
C GLY A 121 16.97 7.48 3.12
N SER A 122 15.75 7.98 2.95
CA SER A 122 14.52 7.25 3.25
C SER A 122 14.22 6.11 2.27
N LEU A 123 14.71 6.22 1.04
CA LEU A 123 14.74 5.14 0.07
C LEU A 123 16.18 4.81 -0.31
N THR A 124 16.50 3.54 -0.45
CA THR A 124 17.80 3.07 -0.96
C THR A 124 17.92 3.36 -2.46
N ALA A 125 19.16 3.38 -2.97
CA ALA A 125 19.40 3.56 -4.42
C ALA A 125 18.70 2.47 -5.26
N GLN A 126 18.67 1.22 -4.75
CA GLN A 126 17.99 0.10 -5.41
C GLN A 126 16.47 0.31 -5.47
N GLN A 127 15.87 0.83 -4.39
CA GLN A 127 14.43 1.15 -4.38
C GLN A 127 14.10 2.28 -5.36
N ILE A 128 14.92 3.33 -5.40
CA ILE A 128 14.75 4.45 -6.33
C ILE A 128 14.85 3.96 -7.77
N PHE A 129 15.88 3.17 -8.09
CA PHE A 129 16.07 2.61 -9.43
C PHE A 129 14.93 1.67 -9.83
N GLY A 130 14.58 0.70 -8.98
CA GLY A 130 13.53 -0.27 -9.25
C GLY A 130 12.15 0.38 -9.44
N ASN A 131 11.84 1.39 -8.62
CA ASN A 131 10.62 2.18 -8.74
C ASN A 131 10.59 2.96 -10.07
N ALA A 132 11.67 3.66 -10.40
CA ALA A 132 11.77 4.41 -11.65
C ALA A 132 11.65 3.50 -12.88
N LEU A 133 12.35 2.35 -12.88
CA LEU A 133 12.28 1.36 -13.96
C LEU A 133 10.86 0.85 -14.16
N ALA A 134 10.18 0.44 -13.09
CA ALA A 134 8.81 -0.04 -13.17
C ALA A 134 7.85 1.03 -13.72
N CYS A 135 7.95 2.27 -13.23
CA CYS A 135 7.12 3.37 -13.71
C CYS A 135 7.40 3.71 -15.18
N VAL A 136 8.67 3.68 -15.62
CA VAL A 136 9.03 3.88 -17.04
C VAL A 136 8.44 2.76 -17.91
N LEU A 137 8.57 1.50 -17.52
CA LEU A 137 7.99 0.38 -18.26
C LEU A 137 6.47 0.48 -18.33
N MET A 138 5.80 0.78 -17.24
CA MET A 138 4.35 1.00 -17.24
C MET A 138 3.95 2.18 -18.13
N ARG A 139 4.76 3.24 -18.20
CA ARG A 139 4.52 4.39 -19.08
C ARG A 139 4.63 4.00 -20.55
N LEU A 140 5.68 3.28 -20.92
CA LEU A 140 5.93 2.86 -22.30
C LEU A 140 4.89 1.84 -22.80
N ILE A 141 4.56 0.86 -21.96
CA ILE A 141 3.70 -0.26 -22.34
C ILE A 141 2.21 0.10 -22.19
N TYR A 142 1.84 0.77 -21.11
CA TYR A 142 0.44 1.00 -20.72
C TYR A 142 0.03 2.47 -20.72
N LYS A 143 0.88 3.39 -21.21
CA LYS A 143 0.64 4.84 -21.19
C LYS A 143 0.32 5.37 -19.78
N SER A 144 0.89 4.75 -18.77
CA SER A 144 0.70 5.09 -17.36
C SER A 144 1.21 6.50 -17.06
N ARG A 145 0.53 7.20 -16.14
CA ARG A 145 1.02 8.45 -15.55
C ARG A 145 1.56 8.27 -14.13
N PHE A 146 1.59 7.03 -13.61
CA PHE A 146 2.17 6.75 -12.31
C PHE A 146 3.66 7.09 -12.28
N SER A 147 4.07 7.76 -11.22
CA SER A 147 5.47 8.13 -10.94
C SER A 147 6.05 7.37 -9.76
N ASP A 148 5.20 6.70 -8.97
CA ASP A 148 5.60 5.94 -7.79
C ASP A 148 4.79 4.64 -7.63
N LEU A 149 5.38 3.65 -6.93
CA LEU A 149 4.74 2.40 -6.50
C LEU A 149 4.46 2.40 -4.99
N GLY A 150 4.32 3.58 -4.39
CA GLY A 150 4.16 3.76 -2.95
C GLY A 150 3.05 2.91 -2.32
N PRO A 151 3.22 2.49 -1.05
CA PRO A 151 2.22 1.70 -0.35
C PRO A 151 1.01 2.52 0.09
N PHE A 152 1.20 3.80 0.41
CA PHE A 152 0.14 4.67 0.92
C PHE A 152 -0.84 5.05 -0.19
N ARG A 153 -2.01 4.43 -0.19
CA ARG A 153 -3.00 4.56 -1.25
C ARG A 153 -4.42 4.43 -0.73
N ALA A 154 -5.36 5.07 -1.41
CA ALA A 154 -6.79 5.00 -1.13
C ALA A 154 -7.56 4.56 -2.38
N ILE A 155 -8.64 3.81 -2.19
CA ILE A 155 -9.46 3.29 -3.27
C ILE A 155 -10.91 3.15 -2.80
N LEU A 156 -11.88 3.41 -3.68
CA LEU A 156 -13.27 3.07 -3.42
C LEU A 156 -13.43 1.56 -3.20
N TRP A 157 -14.27 1.18 -2.25
CA TRP A 157 -14.51 -0.23 -1.93
C TRP A 157 -14.96 -1.05 -3.13
N GLU A 158 -15.94 -0.56 -3.86
CA GLU A 158 -16.48 -1.25 -5.05
C GLU A 158 -15.40 -1.43 -6.13
N THR A 159 -14.60 -0.39 -6.35
CA THR A 159 -13.47 -0.46 -7.28
C THR A 159 -12.46 -1.51 -6.81
N LEU A 160 -12.09 -1.53 -5.53
CA LEU A 160 -11.18 -2.52 -4.97
C LEU A 160 -11.68 -3.96 -5.17
N GLN A 161 -12.97 -4.18 -4.92
CA GLN A 161 -13.57 -5.50 -5.14
C GLN A 161 -13.52 -5.89 -6.62
N SER A 162 -13.79 -4.95 -7.51
CA SER A 162 -13.72 -5.21 -8.95
C SER A 162 -12.33 -5.58 -9.43
N LEU A 163 -11.25 -5.10 -8.76
CA LEU A 163 -9.88 -5.42 -9.15
C LEU A 163 -9.54 -6.90 -8.96
N GLU A 164 -10.22 -7.64 -8.07
CA GLU A 164 -9.95 -9.06 -7.81
C GLU A 164 -8.46 -9.32 -7.56
N MET A 165 -7.90 -8.63 -6.58
CA MET A 165 -6.47 -8.69 -6.25
C MET A 165 -5.99 -10.10 -5.94
N GLN A 166 -4.84 -10.51 -6.50
CA GLN A 166 -4.34 -11.89 -6.47
C GLN A 166 -2.93 -12.04 -5.93
N ASP A 167 -2.07 -11.02 -6.07
CA ASP A 167 -0.68 -11.14 -5.59
C ASP A 167 -0.64 -11.32 -4.08
N LYS A 168 0.16 -12.26 -3.66
CA LYS A 168 0.27 -12.71 -2.27
C LYS A 168 1.51 -12.15 -1.58
N THR A 169 2.41 -11.52 -2.32
CA THR A 169 3.73 -11.14 -1.82
C THR A 169 4.13 -9.71 -2.21
N TYR A 170 5.15 -9.57 -3.03
CA TYR A 170 5.82 -8.30 -3.37
C TYR A 170 5.21 -7.57 -4.57
N GLY A 171 4.36 -8.21 -5.34
CA GLY A 171 3.73 -7.65 -6.54
C GLY A 171 2.45 -6.86 -6.26
N TRP A 172 1.98 -6.81 -5.02
CA TRP A 172 0.71 -6.20 -4.62
C TRP A 172 0.50 -4.79 -5.18
N THR A 173 1.50 -3.92 -4.99
CA THR A 173 1.39 -2.52 -5.38
C THR A 173 1.33 -2.35 -6.90
N VAL A 174 2.19 -3.05 -7.64
CA VAL A 174 2.21 -2.99 -9.11
C VAL A 174 1.00 -3.68 -9.73
N GLU A 175 0.53 -4.81 -9.18
CA GLU A 175 -0.69 -5.47 -9.62
C GLU A 175 -1.88 -4.51 -9.58
N MET A 176 -2.08 -3.82 -8.45
CA MET A 176 -3.17 -2.87 -8.31
C MET A 176 -3.12 -1.77 -9.37
N GLN A 177 -1.95 -1.17 -9.58
CA GLN A 177 -1.78 -0.11 -10.58
C GLN A 177 -2.00 -0.61 -12.01
N LEU A 178 -1.51 -1.80 -12.36
CA LEU A 178 -1.76 -2.41 -13.66
C LEU A 178 -3.25 -2.69 -13.89
N LYS A 179 -3.96 -3.20 -12.88
CA LYS A 179 -5.41 -3.44 -12.96
C LYS A 179 -6.21 -2.15 -13.09
N ILE A 180 -5.80 -1.08 -12.40
CA ILE A 180 -6.37 0.27 -12.55
C ILE A 180 -6.22 0.77 -13.98
N LEU A 181 -5.02 0.65 -14.56
CA LEU A 181 -4.76 1.03 -15.95
C LEU A 181 -5.58 0.20 -16.92
N LYS A 182 -5.59 -1.13 -16.77
CA LYS A 182 -6.32 -2.06 -17.62
C LYS A 182 -7.82 -1.77 -17.64
N ARG A 183 -8.40 -1.49 -16.47
CA ARG A 183 -9.84 -1.20 -16.34
C ARG A 183 -10.20 0.27 -16.61
N LYS A 184 -9.21 1.11 -16.96
CA LYS A 184 -9.37 2.55 -17.22
C LYS A 184 -10.02 3.28 -16.03
N ILE A 185 -9.72 2.85 -14.82
CA ILE A 185 -10.21 3.46 -13.59
C ILE A 185 -9.57 4.83 -13.43
N THR A 186 -10.35 5.80 -12.99
CA THR A 186 -9.88 7.16 -12.73
C THR A 186 -8.92 7.19 -11.54
N TYR A 187 -7.78 7.85 -11.69
CA TYR A 187 -6.78 7.92 -10.62
C TYR A 187 -6.02 9.23 -10.58
N THR A 188 -5.42 9.51 -9.43
CA THR A 188 -4.50 10.62 -9.23
C THR A 188 -3.35 10.25 -8.31
N GLU A 189 -2.26 11.01 -8.39
CA GLU A 189 -1.16 10.96 -7.42
C GLU A 189 -1.13 12.27 -6.61
N ILE A 190 -0.89 12.12 -5.31
CA ILE A 190 -0.78 13.23 -4.37
C ILE A 190 0.65 13.23 -3.83
N PRO A 191 1.44 14.29 -4.02
CA PRO A 191 2.74 14.41 -3.39
C PRO A 191 2.62 14.34 -1.86
N ILE A 192 3.37 13.44 -1.25
CA ILE A 192 3.39 13.24 0.20
C ILE A 192 4.80 13.31 0.76
N HIS A 193 4.89 13.64 2.04
CA HIS A 193 6.12 13.49 2.80
C HIS A 193 6.45 12.01 3.00
N TYR A 194 7.74 11.72 3.07
CA TYR A 194 8.22 10.36 3.31
C TYR A 194 9.50 10.42 4.14
N ARG A 195 9.52 9.74 5.28
CA ARG A 195 10.64 9.73 6.23
C ARG A 195 11.36 8.38 6.22
N LYS A 196 12.50 8.34 6.88
CA LYS A 196 13.18 7.08 7.13
C LYS A 196 12.30 6.20 8.01
N ARG A 197 12.14 4.95 7.60
CA ARG A 197 11.41 3.95 8.39
C ARG A 197 12.06 3.69 9.74
N ILE A 198 11.28 3.34 10.71
CA ILE A 198 11.75 2.76 11.95
C ILE A 198 11.97 1.27 11.74
N GLY A 199 13.12 0.74 12.15
CA GLY A 199 13.44 -0.67 11.97
C GLY A 199 14.01 -1.03 10.60
N ILE A 200 14.08 -2.33 10.29
CA ILE A 200 14.73 -2.89 9.09
C ILE A 200 13.68 -3.37 8.09
N SER A 201 13.83 -2.98 6.82
CA SER A 201 12.95 -3.45 5.75
C SER A 201 13.07 -4.97 5.57
N LYS A 202 11.93 -5.66 5.63
CA LYS A 202 11.85 -7.12 5.40
C LYS A 202 11.94 -7.47 3.91
N VAL A 203 11.79 -6.49 3.02
CA VAL A 203 11.89 -6.64 1.56
C VAL A 203 13.23 -6.13 1.06
N SER A 204 13.44 -4.82 1.09
CA SER A 204 14.63 -4.17 0.55
C SER A 204 15.85 -4.20 1.50
N GLY A 205 15.68 -4.61 2.75
CA GLY A 205 16.76 -4.85 3.71
C GLY A 205 17.54 -6.15 3.46
N THR A 206 17.10 -6.97 2.49
CA THR A 206 17.78 -8.22 2.13
C THR A 206 18.00 -8.30 0.62
N LEU A 207 19.15 -8.84 0.18
CA LEU A 207 19.44 -9.05 -1.24
C LEU A 207 18.38 -9.94 -1.90
N LYS A 208 18.00 -11.03 -1.23
CA LYS A 208 16.94 -11.94 -1.70
C LYS A 208 15.59 -11.23 -1.87
N GLY A 209 15.18 -10.42 -0.90
CA GLY A 209 13.92 -9.66 -0.97
C GLY A 209 13.93 -8.66 -2.12
N THR A 210 15.04 -7.95 -2.34
CA THR A 210 15.19 -7.00 -3.46
C THR A 210 15.06 -7.70 -4.82
N ILE A 211 15.75 -8.83 -5.02
CA ILE A 211 15.70 -9.60 -6.26
C ILE A 211 14.28 -10.15 -6.50
N MET A 212 13.67 -10.74 -5.46
CA MET A 212 12.32 -11.30 -5.58
C MET A 212 11.26 -10.23 -5.85
N ALA A 213 11.38 -9.05 -5.23
CA ALA A 213 10.49 -7.93 -5.52
C ALA A 213 10.65 -7.46 -6.97
N GLY A 214 11.88 -7.28 -7.46
CA GLY A 214 12.17 -6.95 -8.85
C GLY A 214 11.58 -7.97 -9.82
N TYR A 215 11.83 -9.26 -9.60
CA TYR A 215 11.27 -10.35 -10.40
C TYR A 215 9.74 -10.31 -10.46
N LYS A 216 9.08 -10.13 -9.31
CA LYS A 216 7.62 -10.05 -9.22
C LYS A 216 7.06 -8.83 -9.95
N ILE A 217 7.67 -7.66 -9.75
CA ILE A 217 7.23 -6.41 -10.40
C ILE A 217 7.34 -6.54 -11.92
N LEU A 218 8.50 -6.96 -12.43
CA LEU A 218 8.72 -7.14 -13.86
C LEU A 218 7.85 -8.28 -14.42
N GLY A 219 7.68 -9.36 -13.66
CA GLY A 219 6.79 -10.47 -14.03
C GLY A 219 5.34 -10.03 -14.19
N TRP A 220 4.82 -9.20 -13.28
CA TRP A 220 3.48 -8.62 -13.41
C TRP A 220 3.37 -7.72 -14.64
N ILE A 221 4.33 -6.80 -14.85
CA ILE A 221 4.34 -5.92 -16.02
C ILE A 221 4.35 -6.73 -17.33
N GLY A 222 5.20 -7.76 -17.41
CA GLY A 222 5.28 -8.62 -18.58
C GLY A 222 4.03 -9.48 -18.77
N SER A 223 3.52 -10.13 -17.72
CA SER A 223 2.34 -11.00 -17.83
C SER A 223 1.09 -10.25 -18.29
N PHE A 224 0.90 -9.02 -17.82
CA PHE A 224 -0.19 -8.16 -18.28
C PHE A 224 -0.05 -7.78 -19.77
N TYR A 225 1.18 -7.65 -20.27
CA TYR A 225 1.43 -7.40 -21.69
C TYR A 225 1.09 -8.60 -22.56
N PHE A 226 1.56 -9.81 -22.18
CA PHE A 226 1.37 -11.03 -22.96
C PHE A 226 -0.01 -11.66 -22.81
N SER A 227 -0.71 -11.48 -21.70
CA SER A 227 -2.06 -12.01 -21.49
C SER A 227 -3.15 -11.30 -22.29
N GLY A 228 -2.76 -10.34 -23.09
CA GLY A 228 -3.66 -9.49 -23.89
C GLY A 228 -4.54 -8.61 -23.02
N TRP A 229 -4.72 -7.38 -23.42
CA TRP A 229 -5.68 -6.45 -22.83
C TRP A 229 -7.12 -6.85 -23.22
N LYS A 230 -7.54 -8.09 -22.91
CA LYS A 230 -8.93 -8.51 -23.07
C LYS A 230 -9.68 -8.37 -21.77
#